data_7734a0cc759d5f93733af2ebde249acb
#
_entry.id   7734a0cc759d5f93733af2ebde249acb
#
_cell.length_a   1.000
_cell.length_b   1.000
_cell.length_c   1.000
_cell.angle_alpha   90.00
_cell.angle_beta   90.00
_cell.angle_gamma   90.00
#
_symmetry.space_group_name_H-M   'P 1'
#
loop_
_entity.id
_entity.type
_entity.pdbx_description
1 polymer ?
#
loop_
_entity_poly.entity_id
_entity_poly.type
_entity_poly.pdbx_seq_one_letter_code
_entity_poly.pdbx_strand_id
1 'polypeptide(L)'
;MRRLPPIGKRTDRTRWALGLLLAALMGIGAYLVLRVRPSTARLGRVRAYRADPAAHAAWAWRAGDRCGAAPFLFPTDGLVGFVWGDSFRPGRRHQGLDIFGPDALGETPVVAATDGYLTRLPDWHSAVIIRIPEDPFQPGRQIWAYYTHMADAEGRSFIDASFPPGTSERFVRAGTLLGYQGNYSADPMNPVGMHLHFSIVLDDGQGRFRNELDFANTLDPSPYFGIELNADRLGEALPVCSATAAPAREDS
;
A
#
# COMPACT_ATOMS: atom_id res chain seq x y z
N MET A 1 22.55 16.02 74.77
CA MET A 1 21.50 16.38 73.77
C MET A 1 22.09 16.26 72.42
N ARG A 2 21.74 15.17 71.68
CA ARG A 2 22.14 14.97 70.28
C ARG A 2 21.01 15.52 69.39
N ARG A 3 21.33 16.48 68.51
CA ARG A 3 20.40 17.03 67.55
C ARG A 3 20.31 16.04 66.34
N LEU A 4 19.11 15.64 66.00
CA LEU A 4 18.83 14.85 64.78
C LEU A 4 19.05 15.73 63.55
N PRO A 5 19.58 15.16 62.42
CA PRO A 5 19.76 15.91 61.19
C PRO A 5 18.40 16.13 60.47
N PRO A 6 18.26 17.23 59.69
CA PRO A 6 17.01 17.57 59.02
C PRO A 6 16.71 16.58 57.91
N ILE A 7 15.53 15.95 57.95
CA ILE A 7 14.95 15.16 56.90
C ILE A 7 14.29 16.14 55.91
N GLY A 8 14.85 16.33 54.78
CA GLY A 8 14.13 17.09 53.77
C GLY A 8 14.98 17.63 52.62
N LYS A 9 15.08 16.89 51.53
CA LYS A 9 15.23 17.38 50.14
C LYS A 9 15.23 16.26 49.09
N ARG A 10 15.05 15.00 49.48
CA ARG A 10 15.05 13.86 48.54
C ARG A 10 13.70 13.63 47.84
N THR A 11 12.59 14.09 48.41
CA THR A 11 11.21 13.82 47.92
C THR A 11 10.80 14.65 46.72
N ASP A 12 11.33 15.85 46.54
CA ASP A 12 10.91 16.71 45.43
C ASP A 12 11.50 16.26 44.07
N ARG A 13 12.78 15.90 44.04
CA ARG A 13 13.41 15.41 42.80
C ARG A 13 12.76 14.14 42.27
N THR A 14 12.33 13.22 43.14
CA THR A 14 11.66 11.99 42.78
C THR A 14 10.26 12.27 42.23
N ARG A 15 9.53 13.22 42.79
CA ARG A 15 8.20 13.65 42.29
C ARG A 15 8.29 14.31 40.92
N TRP A 16 9.28 15.18 40.70
CA TRP A 16 9.53 15.80 39.40
C TRP A 16 9.94 14.77 38.34
N ALA A 17 10.80 13.80 38.66
CA ALA A 17 11.20 12.73 37.78
C ALA A 17 10.01 11.84 37.40
N LEU A 18 9.13 11.50 38.35
CA LEU A 18 7.91 10.74 38.10
C LEU A 18 6.92 11.50 37.20
N GLY A 19 6.76 12.81 37.44
CA GLY A 19 5.91 13.67 36.61
C GLY A 19 6.38 13.76 35.17
N LEU A 20 7.70 13.92 34.95
CA LEU A 20 8.29 13.92 33.62
C LEU A 20 8.14 12.58 32.90
N LEU A 21 8.30 11.47 33.61
CA LEU A 21 8.11 10.12 33.05
C LEU A 21 6.66 9.90 32.62
N LEU A 22 5.69 10.30 33.45
CA LEU A 22 4.27 10.20 33.11
C LEU A 22 3.90 11.08 31.91
N ALA A 23 4.43 12.31 31.86
CA ALA A 23 4.21 13.19 30.70
C ALA A 23 4.81 12.62 29.42
N ALA A 24 5.99 12.01 29.48
CA ALA A 24 6.61 11.33 28.33
C ALA A 24 5.80 10.11 27.89
N LEU A 25 5.31 9.29 28.82
CA LEU A 25 4.47 8.12 28.51
C LEU A 25 3.13 8.54 27.91
N MET A 26 2.50 9.61 28.40
CA MET A 26 1.28 10.16 27.81
C MET A 26 1.52 10.71 26.40
N GLY A 27 2.64 11.41 26.19
CA GLY A 27 3.04 11.90 24.86
C GLY A 27 3.27 10.78 23.86
N ILE A 28 3.97 9.72 24.27
CA ILE A 28 4.18 8.51 23.45
C ILE A 28 2.84 7.83 23.16
N GLY A 29 1.98 7.67 24.17
CA GLY A 29 0.64 7.08 24.00
C GLY A 29 -0.22 7.87 23.02
N ALA A 30 -0.27 9.20 23.13
CA ALA A 30 -0.98 10.07 22.22
C ALA A 30 -0.40 9.99 20.79
N TYR A 31 0.90 9.99 20.64
CA TYR A 31 1.57 9.83 19.34
C TYR A 31 1.20 8.49 18.67
N LEU A 32 1.24 7.39 19.42
CA LEU A 32 0.89 6.07 18.90
C LEU A 32 -0.57 6.00 18.48
N VAL A 33 -1.49 6.55 19.28
CA VAL A 33 -2.93 6.60 18.95
C VAL A 33 -3.16 7.42 17.68
N LEU A 34 -2.52 8.58 17.54
CA LEU A 34 -2.66 9.42 16.35
C LEU A 34 -2.11 8.74 15.08
N ARG A 35 -1.02 7.97 15.20
CA ARG A 35 -0.40 7.25 14.06
C ARG A 35 -1.21 6.04 13.60
N VAL A 36 -1.88 5.32 14.51
CA VAL A 36 -2.68 4.13 14.17
C VAL A 36 -4.10 4.51 13.74
N ARG A 37 -4.61 5.67 14.16
CA ARG A 37 -6.00 6.10 13.92
C ARG A 37 -6.41 6.11 12.44
N PRO A 38 -5.62 6.64 11.48
CA PRO A 38 -5.98 6.59 10.07
C PRO A 38 -6.19 5.17 9.54
N SER A 39 -5.29 4.24 9.87
CA SER A 39 -5.42 2.84 9.47
C SER A 39 -6.66 2.18 10.07
N THR A 40 -7.03 2.52 11.30
CA THR A 40 -8.26 2.02 11.96
C THR A 40 -9.51 2.54 11.26
N ALA A 41 -9.56 3.82 10.88
CA ALA A 41 -10.66 4.40 10.13
C ALA A 41 -10.80 3.76 8.74
N ARG A 42 -9.67 3.52 8.05
CA ARG A 42 -9.66 2.82 6.75
C ARG A 42 -10.17 1.41 6.87
N LEU A 43 -9.78 0.65 7.89
CA LEU A 43 -10.32 -0.68 8.13
C LEU A 43 -11.85 -0.68 8.29
N GLY A 44 -12.41 0.34 8.96
CA GLY A 44 -13.85 0.55 9.05
C GLY A 44 -14.50 0.71 7.67
N ARG A 45 -13.90 1.50 6.78
CA ARG A 45 -14.36 1.68 5.40
C ARG A 45 -14.25 0.40 4.57
N VAL A 46 -13.15 -0.34 4.69
CA VAL A 46 -13.00 -1.65 4.02
C VAL A 46 -14.12 -2.60 4.42
N ARG A 47 -14.44 -2.66 5.71
CA ARG A 47 -15.54 -3.50 6.21
C ARG A 47 -16.90 -3.04 5.66
N ALA A 48 -17.19 -1.74 5.65
CA ALA A 48 -18.43 -1.19 5.11
C ALA A 48 -18.55 -1.46 3.60
N TYR A 49 -17.49 -1.19 2.84
CA TYR A 49 -17.44 -1.45 1.39
C TYR A 49 -17.67 -2.93 1.07
N ARG A 50 -16.99 -3.84 1.76
CA ARG A 50 -17.16 -5.28 1.54
C ARG A 50 -18.55 -5.82 1.94
N ALA A 51 -19.20 -5.19 2.91
CA ALA A 51 -20.55 -5.55 3.32
C ALA A 51 -21.60 -5.13 2.27
N ASP A 52 -21.41 -3.99 1.63
CA ASP A 52 -22.28 -3.46 0.58
C ASP A 52 -21.46 -2.62 -0.44
N PRO A 53 -20.84 -3.27 -1.44
CA PRO A 53 -20.06 -2.55 -2.45
C PRO A 53 -20.91 -1.58 -3.27
N ALA A 54 -22.18 -1.90 -3.52
CA ALA A 54 -23.07 -1.06 -4.33
C ALA A 54 -23.40 0.26 -3.62
N ALA A 55 -23.67 0.24 -2.31
CA ALA A 55 -23.90 1.45 -1.52
C ALA A 55 -22.66 2.35 -1.43
N HIS A 56 -21.48 1.79 -1.62
CA HIS A 56 -20.20 2.48 -1.49
C HIS A 56 -19.41 2.55 -2.81
N ALA A 57 -20.07 2.36 -3.97
CA ALA A 57 -19.41 2.34 -5.29
C ALA A 57 -18.61 3.62 -5.57
N ALA A 58 -19.01 4.77 -5.05
CA ALA A 58 -18.29 6.04 -5.18
C ALA A 58 -16.93 6.08 -4.46
N TRP A 59 -16.61 5.10 -3.62
CA TRP A 59 -15.32 4.99 -2.93
C TRP A 59 -14.29 4.17 -3.73
N ALA A 60 -14.76 3.45 -4.75
CA ALA A 60 -13.96 2.48 -5.49
C ALA A 60 -13.44 3.06 -6.80
N TRP A 61 -12.31 2.53 -7.22
CA TRP A 61 -11.70 2.70 -8.54
C TRP A 61 -12.02 1.50 -9.42
N ARG A 62 -11.84 1.65 -10.72
CA ARG A 62 -11.95 0.55 -11.67
C ARG A 62 -10.60 0.23 -12.29
N ALA A 63 -10.40 -1.04 -12.61
CA ALA A 63 -9.26 -1.47 -13.42
C ALA A 63 -9.20 -0.65 -14.73
N GLY A 64 -8.05 -0.04 -14.99
CA GLY A 64 -7.87 0.82 -16.15
C GLY A 64 -8.24 2.28 -15.96
N ASP A 65 -8.83 2.69 -14.83
CA ASP A 65 -9.05 4.11 -14.53
C ASP A 65 -7.72 4.88 -14.51
N ARG A 66 -7.77 6.14 -14.97
CA ARG A 66 -6.61 7.04 -14.99
C ARG A 66 -7.00 8.40 -14.44
N CYS A 67 -6.22 8.90 -13.51
CA CYS A 67 -6.41 10.26 -13.00
C CYS A 67 -5.63 11.28 -13.83
N GLY A 68 -6.32 12.03 -14.66
CA GLY A 68 -5.71 13.04 -15.52
C GLY A 68 -4.62 12.45 -16.42
N ALA A 69 -3.42 13.06 -16.39
CA ALA A 69 -2.25 12.62 -17.16
C ALA A 69 -1.34 11.66 -16.38
N ALA A 70 -1.82 11.03 -15.31
CA ALA A 70 -1.02 10.09 -14.52
C ALA A 70 -0.43 8.97 -15.40
N PRO A 71 0.83 8.57 -15.20
CA PRO A 71 1.44 7.54 -16.04
C PRO A 71 0.85 6.14 -15.81
N PHE A 72 0.34 5.84 -14.62
CA PHE A 72 -0.21 4.53 -14.29
C PHE A 72 -1.74 4.50 -14.33
N LEU A 73 -2.27 3.41 -14.83
CA LEU A 73 -3.68 3.01 -14.70
C LEU A 73 -3.90 2.37 -13.32
N PHE A 74 -5.12 2.49 -12.81
CA PHE A 74 -5.52 1.76 -11.62
C PHE A 74 -5.48 0.25 -11.91
N PRO A 75 -4.80 -0.56 -11.06
CA PRO A 75 -4.48 -1.95 -11.42
C PRO A 75 -5.63 -2.92 -11.20
N THR A 76 -6.72 -2.53 -10.53
CA THR A 76 -7.83 -3.45 -10.20
C THR A 76 -9.06 -2.66 -9.77
N ASP A 77 -10.24 -3.31 -9.82
CA ASP A 77 -11.45 -2.77 -9.23
C ASP A 77 -11.37 -2.79 -7.71
N GLY A 78 -11.86 -1.73 -7.05
CA GLY A 78 -12.04 -1.76 -5.61
C GLY A 78 -11.70 -0.48 -4.86
N LEU A 79 -11.92 -0.57 -3.55
CA LEU A 79 -11.58 0.49 -2.59
C LEU A 79 -10.10 0.39 -2.21
N VAL A 80 -9.35 1.49 -2.31
CA VAL A 80 -8.03 1.60 -1.68
C VAL A 80 -8.22 1.65 -0.16
N GLY A 81 -8.04 0.50 0.48
CA GLY A 81 -8.24 0.35 1.92
C GLY A 81 -7.02 0.78 2.72
N PHE A 82 -5.83 0.42 2.27
CA PHE A 82 -4.57 0.84 2.89
C PHE A 82 -3.64 1.43 1.85
N VAL A 83 -2.93 2.48 2.26
CA VAL A 83 -2.03 3.25 1.40
C VAL A 83 -0.57 3.10 1.84
N TRP A 84 0.34 3.56 1.00
CA TRP A 84 1.77 3.56 1.28
C TRP A 84 2.07 4.36 2.56
N GLY A 85 2.83 3.76 3.47
CA GLY A 85 3.19 4.36 4.75
C GLY A 85 2.19 4.13 5.88
N ASP A 86 1.02 3.50 5.64
CA ASP A 86 0.10 3.12 6.71
C ASP A 86 0.76 2.21 7.74
N SER A 87 0.24 2.22 8.96
CA SER A 87 0.74 1.35 10.00
C SER A 87 -0.40 0.76 10.84
N PHE A 88 -0.41 -0.57 10.97
CA PHE A 88 -1.29 -1.29 11.88
C PHE A 88 -0.67 -1.49 13.26
N ARG A 89 0.63 -1.26 13.39
CA ARG A 89 1.39 -1.44 14.62
C ARG A 89 2.67 -0.60 14.59
N PRO A 90 3.16 -0.16 15.76
CA PRO A 90 4.39 0.63 15.87
C PRO A 90 5.56 -0.02 15.12
N GLY A 91 6.34 0.80 14.42
CA GLY A 91 7.53 0.36 13.68
C GLY A 91 7.29 -0.37 12.37
N ARG A 92 6.03 -0.59 11.95
CA ARG A 92 5.67 -1.13 10.65
C ARG A 92 5.07 -0.06 9.76
N ARG A 93 5.53 -0.01 8.51
CA ARG A 93 4.97 0.86 7.46
C ARG A 93 4.57 -0.01 6.28
N HIS A 94 3.40 0.24 5.72
CA HIS A 94 2.88 -0.46 4.56
C HIS A 94 3.64 -0.04 3.30
N GLN A 95 4.09 -1.02 2.51
CA GLN A 95 5.00 -0.80 1.40
C GLN A 95 4.31 -0.43 0.08
N GLY A 96 2.98 -0.49 0.04
CA GLY A 96 2.21 -0.29 -1.18
C GLY A 96 0.77 0.10 -0.93
N LEU A 97 -0.11 -0.41 -1.77
CA LEU A 97 -1.55 -0.21 -1.72
C LEU A 97 -2.24 -1.55 -1.52
N ASP A 98 -3.19 -1.64 -0.59
CA ASP A 98 -4.12 -2.75 -0.52
C ASP A 98 -5.47 -2.30 -1.09
N ILE A 99 -5.87 -2.90 -2.21
CA ILE A 99 -7.07 -2.56 -2.97
C ILE A 99 -8.07 -3.71 -2.86
N PHE A 100 -9.19 -3.46 -2.20
CA PHE A 100 -10.21 -4.45 -1.87
C PHE A 100 -11.31 -4.48 -2.92
N GLY A 101 -11.40 -5.57 -3.67
CA GLY A 101 -12.41 -5.77 -4.71
C GLY A 101 -13.82 -6.00 -4.17
N PRO A 102 -14.84 -5.78 -5.05
CA PRO A 102 -16.25 -5.99 -4.68
C PRO A 102 -16.72 -7.44 -4.79
N ASP A 103 -16.02 -8.26 -5.60
CA ASP A 103 -16.51 -9.56 -6.05
C ASP A 103 -16.04 -10.70 -5.14
N ALA A 104 -16.34 -11.93 -5.51
CA ALA A 104 -15.86 -13.11 -4.83
C ALA A 104 -14.37 -13.38 -5.14
N LEU A 105 -13.80 -14.31 -4.40
CA LEU A 105 -12.41 -14.73 -4.52
C LEU A 105 -12.12 -15.23 -5.95
N GLY A 106 -11.12 -14.66 -6.60
CA GLY A 106 -10.72 -15.02 -7.96
C GLY A 106 -11.59 -14.40 -9.09
N GLU A 107 -12.43 -13.40 -8.78
CA GLU A 107 -13.32 -12.77 -9.77
C GLU A 107 -12.94 -11.31 -10.08
N THR A 108 -12.44 -10.54 -9.12
CA THR A 108 -12.06 -9.15 -9.34
C THR A 108 -10.76 -9.07 -10.17
N PRO A 109 -10.79 -8.45 -11.37
CA PRO A 109 -9.65 -8.46 -12.28
C PRO A 109 -8.47 -7.64 -11.77
N VAL A 110 -7.27 -8.08 -12.12
CA VAL A 110 -6.01 -7.37 -11.93
C VAL A 110 -5.35 -7.15 -13.28
N VAL A 111 -5.03 -5.89 -13.59
CA VAL A 111 -4.43 -5.50 -14.86
C VAL A 111 -3.07 -4.82 -14.65
N ALA A 112 -2.24 -4.82 -15.68
CA ALA A 112 -0.98 -4.09 -15.70
C ALA A 112 -1.24 -2.58 -15.59
N ALA A 113 -0.67 -1.92 -14.59
CA ALA A 113 -0.82 -0.49 -14.38
C ALA A 113 -0.10 0.35 -15.46
N THR A 114 0.91 -0.20 -16.10
CA THR A 114 1.73 0.46 -17.12
C THR A 114 2.33 -0.57 -18.07
N ASP A 115 2.87 -0.12 -19.19
CA ASP A 115 3.68 -0.95 -20.08
C ASP A 115 4.95 -1.42 -19.37
N GLY A 116 5.42 -2.62 -19.68
CA GLY A 116 6.67 -3.15 -19.14
C GLY A 116 6.89 -4.63 -19.43
N TYR A 117 7.83 -5.22 -18.75
CA TYR A 117 8.26 -6.60 -18.95
C TYR A 117 7.92 -7.45 -17.73
N LEU A 118 6.95 -8.33 -17.89
CA LEU A 118 6.43 -9.18 -16.81
C LEU A 118 7.33 -10.37 -16.57
N THR A 119 7.60 -10.62 -15.30
CA THR A 119 8.23 -11.85 -14.79
C THR A 119 7.34 -12.47 -13.71
N ARG A 120 7.18 -13.80 -13.80
CA ARG A 120 6.62 -14.66 -12.76
C ARG A 120 7.64 -15.73 -12.43
N LEU A 121 8.22 -15.70 -11.22
CA LEU A 121 9.20 -16.70 -10.81
C LEU A 121 8.57 -18.12 -10.74
N PRO A 122 9.34 -19.19 -10.91
CA PRO A 122 8.81 -20.55 -10.97
C PRO A 122 8.03 -20.99 -9.71
N ASP A 123 8.40 -20.44 -8.55
CA ASP A 123 7.81 -20.74 -7.23
C ASP A 123 6.75 -19.71 -6.79
N TRP A 124 6.45 -18.71 -7.65
CA TRP A 124 5.45 -17.68 -7.34
C TRP A 124 4.03 -18.16 -7.66
N HIS A 125 3.26 -18.43 -6.62
CA HIS A 125 1.85 -18.83 -6.74
C HIS A 125 0.92 -17.64 -6.96
N SER A 126 1.18 -16.52 -6.29
CA SER A 126 0.26 -15.39 -6.17
C SER A 126 0.80 -14.07 -6.67
N ALA A 127 2.03 -14.02 -7.17
CA ALA A 127 2.70 -12.78 -7.49
C ALA A 127 3.23 -12.75 -8.93
N VAL A 128 3.24 -11.54 -9.51
CA VAL A 128 4.00 -11.17 -10.70
C VAL A 128 4.68 -9.82 -10.47
N ILE A 129 5.75 -9.57 -11.21
CA ILE A 129 6.43 -8.27 -11.19
C ILE A 129 6.63 -7.79 -12.63
N ILE A 130 6.47 -6.48 -12.84
CA ILE A 130 6.64 -5.84 -14.14
C ILE A 130 7.81 -4.87 -14.05
N ARG A 131 8.88 -5.14 -14.82
CA ARG A 131 10.00 -4.23 -14.98
C ARG A 131 9.62 -3.07 -15.86
N ILE A 132 9.86 -1.86 -15.40
CA ILE A 132 9.63 -0.58 -16.08
C ILE A 132 11.01 0.03 -16.30
N PRO A 133 11.55 -0.04 -17.55
CA PRO A 133 12.92 0.36 -17.84
C PRO A 133 13.22 1.83 -17.56
N GLU A 134 12.21 2.68 -17.68
CA GLU A 134 12.34 4.13 -17.51
C GLU A 134 11.24 4.64 -16.57
N ASP A 135 11.67 5.14 -15.41
CA ASP A 135 10.75 5.76 -14.45
C ASP A 135 10.25 7.10 -15.00
N PRO A 136 8.93 7.32 -15.11
CA PRO A 136 8.37 8.56 -15.64
C PRO A 136 8.75 9.82 -14.85
N PHE A 137 9.22 9.69 -13.61
CA PHE A 137 9.59 10.83 -12.76
C PHE A 137 11.08 10.97 -12.51
N GLN A 138 11.88 9.99 -12.89
CA GLN A 138 13.33 10.05 -12.73
C GLN A 138 14.03 9.38 -13.93
N PRO A 139 14.41 10.16 -14.96
CA PRO A 139 15.12 9.64 -16.12
C PRO A 139 16.36 8.80 -15.75
N GLY A 140 16.54 7.69 -16.45
CA GLY A 140 17.64 6.76 -16.20
C GLY A 140 17.45 5.85 -14.99
N ARG A 141 16.31 5.94 -14.27
CA ARG A 141 15.96 5.01 -13.19
C ARG A 141 15.05 3.92 -13.70
N GLN A 142 15.42 2.67 -13.50
CA GLN A 142 14.54 1.52 -13.64
C GLN A 142 13.76 1.30 -12.34
N ILE A 143 12.48 0.95 -12.45
CA ILE A 143 11.61 0.59 -11.33
C ILE A 143 10.81 -0.68 -11.67
N TRP A 144 10.11 -1.21 -10.66
CA TRP A 144 9.31 -2.42 -10.78
C TRP A 144 7.93 -2.22 -10.17
N ALA A 145 6.88 -2.70 -10.86
CA ALA A 145 5.53 -2.77 -10.30
C ALA A 145 5.28 -4.20 -9.84
N TYR A 146 5.05 -4.39 -8.56
CA TYR A 146 4.82 -5.68 -7.90
C TYR A 146 3.35 -5.85 -7.57
N TYR A 147 2.81 -7.03 -7.89
CA TYR A 147 1.42 -7.43 -7.70
C TYR A 147 1.39 -8.73 -6.94
N THR A 148 0.63 -8.83 -5.85
CA THR A 148 0.54 -10.09 -5.09
C THR A 148 -0.84 -10.32 -4.47
N HIS A 149 -0.98 -11.48 -3.81
CA HIS A 149 -2.19 -12.10 -3.29
C HIS A 149 -3.13 -12.66 -4.37
N MET A 150 -2.68 -12.84 -5.63
CA MET A 150 -3.44 -13.43 -6.74
C MET A 150 -3.47 -14.97 -6.69
N ALA A 151 -3.81 -15.55 -5.52
CA ALA A 151 -4.07 -16.97 -5.35
C ALA A 151 -5.03 -17.17 -4.17
N ASP A 152 -5.63 -18.36 -4.03
CA ASP A 152 -6.37 -18.71 -2.81
C ASP A 152 -5.43 -19.09 -1.65
N ALA A 153 -6.04 -19.37 -0.49
CA ALA A 153 -5.28 -19.72 0.72
C ALA A 153 -4.40 -20.97 0.54
N GLU A 154 -4.81 -21.91 -0.29
CA GLU A 154 -4.11 -23.14 -0.61
C GLU A 154 -3.03 -22.99 -1.69
N GLY A 155 -2.87 -21.78 -2.25
CA GLY A 155 -1.88 -21.47 -3.28
C GLY A 155 -2.30 -21.83 -4.70
N ARG A 156 -3.60 -22.08 -4.95
CA ARG A 156 -4.11 -22.19 -6.34
C ARG A 156 -4.10 -20.81 -6.96
N SER A 157 -3.30 -20.66 -8.00
CA SER A 157 -3.06 -19.38 -8.65
C SER A 157 -4.28 -18.86 -9.41
N PHE A 158 -4.54 -17.57 -9.28
CA PHE A 158 -5.47 -16.79 -10.11
C PHE A 158 -4.75 -15.91 -11.14
N ILE A 159 -3.44 -16.08 -11.30
CA ILE A 159 -2.68 -15.43 -12.37
C ILE A 159 -3.13 -16.02 -13.70
N ASP A 160 -3.35 -15.16 -14.70
CA ASP A 160 -3.81 -15.56 -16.05
C ASP A 160 -2.90 -16.64 -16.65
N ALA A 161 -3.49 -17.61 -17.32
CA ALA A 161 -2.79 -18.75 -17.90
C ALA A 161 -1.75 -18.34 -18.96
N SER A 162 -1.85 -17.14 -19.52
CA SER A 162 -0.82 -16.57 -20.42
C SER A 162 0.53 -16.36 -19.72
N PHE A 163 0.55 -16.33 -18.37
CA PHE A 163 1.75 -16.11 -17.57
C PHE A 163 2.04 -17.32 -16.67
N PRO A 164 2.42 -18.48 -17.24
CA PRO A 164 2.75 -19.65 -16.45
C PRO A 164 3.96 -19.40 -15.52
N PRO A 165 4.14 -20.20 -14.45
CA PRO A 165 5.35 -20.17 -13.64
C PRO A 165 6.62 -20.25 -14.50
N GLY A 166 7.61 -19.41 -14.24
CA GLY A 166 8.84 -19.26 -15.04
C GLY A 166 8.74 -18.31 -16.22
N THR A 167 7.60 -17.61 -16.41
CA THR A 167 7.52 -16.50 -17.38
C THR A 167 8.56 -15.44 -17.03
N SER A 168 9.37 -15.03 -18.01
CA SER A 168 10.44 -14.04 -17.84
C SER A 168 10.41 -12.99 -18.93
N GLU A 169 10.50 -11.71 -18.53
CA GLU A 169 10.66 -10.55 -19.42
C GLU A 169 9.63 -10.51 -20.59
N ARG A 170 8.40 -10.96 -20.34
CA ARG A 170 7.33 -10.89 -21.34
C ARG A 170 6.74 -9.50 -21.38
N PHE A 171 6.84 -8.82 -22.52
CA PHE A 171 6.24 -7.50 -22.68
C PHE A 171 4.72 -7.55 -22.52
N VAL A 172 4.19 -6.63 -21.69
CA VAL A 172 2.77 -6.40 -21.48
C VAL A 172 2.46 -4.91 -21.64
N ARG A 173 1.28 -4.59 -22.13
CA ARG A 173 0.78 -3.22 -22.21
C ARG A 173 -0.03 -2.88 -20.97
N ALA A 174 -0.10 -1.61 -20.63
CA ALA A 174 -1.06 -1.10 -19.66
C ALA A 174 -2.48 -1.62 -19.97
N GLY A 175 -3.19 -2.07 -18.93
CA GLY A 175 -4.52 -2.69 -19.06
C GLY A 175 -4.53 -4.18 -19.45
N THR A 176 -3.37 -4.81 -19.73
CA THR A 176 -3.31 -6.27 -19.93
C THR A 176 -3.78 -7.00 -18.68
N LEU A 177 -4.72 -7.94 -18.81
CA LEU A 177 -5.16 -8.81 -17.70
C LEU A 177 -3.98 -9.65 -17.20
N LEU A 178 -3.69 -9.54 -15.90
CA LEU A 178 -2.65 -10.31 -15.22
C LEU A 178 -3.22 -11.49 -14.44
N GLY A 179 -4.47 -11.40 -14.01
CA GLY A 179 -5.15 -12.38 -13.18
C GLY A 179 -6.27 -11.75 -12.36
N TYR A 180 -6.50 -12.31 -11.17
CA TYR A 180 -7.59 -11.89 -10.30
C TYR A 180 -7.14 -11.82 -8.84
N GLN A 181 -7.83 -10.99 -8.04
CA GLN A 181 -7.56 -10.84 -6.61
C GLN A 181 -7.80 -12.15 -5.85
N GLY A 182 -6.94 -12.41 -4.89
CA GLY A 182 -6.98 -13.56 -4.02
C GLY A 182 -6.75 -13.21 -2.55
N ASN A 183 -6.39 -14.21 -1.76
CA ASN A 183 -6.16 -14.07 -0.31
C ASN A 183 -4.94 -14.85 0.20
N TYR A 184 -4.01 -15.18 -0.68
CA TYR A 184 -2.81 -15.95 -0.36
C TYR A 184 -1.88 -15.19 0.57
N SER A 185 -1.44 -15.84 1.65
CA SER A 185 -0.47 -15.32 2.62
C SER A 185 0.78 -16.19 2.80
N ALA A 186 0.91 -17.28 2.04
CA ALA A 186 1.84 -18.39 2.25
C ALA A 186 1.56 -19.23 3.53
N ASP A 187 0.53 -18.91 4.30
CA ASP A 187 0.03 -19.67 5.43
C ASP A 187 -1.45 -19.96 5.26
N PRO A 188 -1.85 -21.16 4.83
CA PRO A 188 -3.26 -21.51 4.60
C PRO A 188 -4.16 -21.37 5.83
N MET A 189 -3.58 -21.48 7.03
CA MET A 189 -4.31 -21.35 8.29
C MET A 189 -4.56 -19.89 8.68
N ASN A 190 -3.89 -18.95 8.02
CA ASN A 190 -3.99 -17.54 8.32
C ASN A 190 -3.99 -16.69 7.03
N PRO A 191 -4.98 -16.90 6.13
CA PRO A 191 -5.06 -16.16 4.88
C PRO A 191 -5.28 -14.68 5.15
N VAL A 192 -4.80 -13.83 4.24
CA VAL A 192 -5.14 -12.40 4.26
C VAL A 192 -6.59 -12.19 3.81
N GLY A 193 -7.17 -11.04 4.14
CA GLY A 193 -8.45 -10.64 3.50
C GLY A 193 -8.25 -10.50 2.00
N MET A 194 -9.25 -10.89 1.17
CA MET A 194 -9.15 -10.76 -0.28
C MET A 194 -8.86 -9.32 -0.70
N HIS A 195 -7.77 -9.11 -1.43
CA HIS A 195 -7.36 -7.81 -1.99
C HIS A 195 -6.20 -8.01 -2.98
N LEU A 196 -5.91 -6.97 -3.76
CA LEU A 196 -4.62 -6.83 -4.44
C LEU A 196 -3.69 -6.00 -3.55
N HIS A 197 -2.50 -6.53 -3.22
CA HIS A 197 -1.39 -5.69 -2.78
C HIS A 197 -0.57 -5.27 -4.01
N PHE A 198 -0.37 -3.95 -4.17
CA PHE A 198 0.41 -3.35 -5.25
C PHE A 198 1.50 -2.45 -4.68
N SER A 199 2.73 -2.59 -5.15
CA SER A 199 3.83 -1.69 -4.77
C SER A 199 4.74 -1.33 -5.94
N ILE A 200 5.40 -0.17 -5.84
CA ILE A 200 6.45 0.26 -6.77
C ILE A 200 7.79 0.04 -6.09
N VAL A 201 8.62 -0.82 -6.65
CA VAL A 201 9.84 -1.31 -6.02
C VAL A 201 11.05 -0.76 -6.76
N LEU A 202 12.08 -0.39 -6.01
CA LEU A 202 13.36 0.09 -6.54
C LEU A 202 14.16 -1.04 -7.17
N ASP A 203 14.92 -0.69 -8.21
CA ASP A 203 15.98 -1.53 -8.78
C ASP A 203 17.23 -1.51 -7.89
N ASP A 204 18.00 -2.60 -7.89
CA ASP A 204 19.29 -2.69 -7.16
C ASP A 204 20.46 -2.02 -7.89
N GLY A 205 20.23 -1.47 -9.09
CA GLY A 205 21.22 -0.91 -9.97
C GLY A 205 21.90 -1.96 -10.87
N GLN A 206 21.44 -3.21 -10.82
CA GLN A 206 21.94 -4.34 -11.63
C GLN A 206 20.80 -5.02 -12.43
N GLY A 207 19.65 -4.37 -12.54
CA GLY A 207 18.50 -4.88 -13.26
C GLY A 207 17.66 -5.89 -12.46
N ARG A 208 17.71 -5.89 -11.13
CA ARG A 208 16.93 -6.76 -10.25
C ARG A 208 16.12 -5.93 -9.27
N PHE A 209 14.91 -6.36 -8.99
CA PHE A 209 14.07 -5.73 -7.96
C PHE A 209 14.63 -5.99 -6.56
N ARG A 210 14.51 -4.99 -5.69
CA ARG A 210 14.86 -5.11 -4.28
C ARG A 210 13.76 -5.85 -3.51
N ASN A 211 14.07 -6.26 -2.27
CA ASN A 211 13.06 -6.86 -1.38
C ASN A 211 11.95 -5.84 -1.05
N GLU A 212 10.74 -6.08 -1.55
CA GLU A 212 9.59 -5.20 -1.39
C GLU A 212 9.07 -5.16 0.06
N LEU A 213 9.41 -6.16 0.90
CA LEU A 213 9.04 -6.17 2.32
C LEU A 213 9.77 -5.10 3.14
N ASP A 214 10.84 -4.53 2.61
CA ASP A 214 11.51 -3.38 3.21
C ASP A 214 10.93 -2.09 2.64
N PHE A 215 10.29 -1.30 3.50
CA PHE A 215 9.69 -0.02 3.13
C PHE A 215 10.64 0.93 2.39
N ALA A 216 11.94 0.93 2.74
CA ALA A 216 12.94 1.76 2.09
C ALA A 216 13.22 1.37 0.63
N ASN A 217 12.81 0.18 0.21
CA ASN A 217 12.94 -0.30 -1.16
C ASN A 217 11.71 0.01 -2.03
N THR A 218 10.70 0.70 -1.49
CA THR A 218 9.47 1.04 -2.20
C THR A 218 9.32 2.53 -2.40
N LEU A 219 8.58 2.93 -3.41
CA LEU A 219 8.31 4.33 -3.74
C LEU A 219 6.87 4.70 -3.39
N ASP A 220 6.69 5.96 -2.99
CA ASP A 220 5.37 6.57 -2.84
C ASP A 220 4.61 6.51 -4.18
N PRO A 221 3.48 5.81 -4.25
CA PRO A 221 2.74 5.65 -5.51
C PRO A 221 1.95 6.89 -5.92
N SER A 222 1.83 7.90 -5.06
CA SER A 222 1.00 9.08 -5.33
C SER A 222 1.28 9.77 -6.66
N PRO A 223 2.53 10.05 -7.05
CA PRO A 223 2.81 10.69 -8.34
C PRO A 223 2.39 9.84 -9.53
N TYR A 224 2.56 8.50 -9.41
CA TYR A 224 2.31 7.56 -10.51
C TYR A 224 0.83 7.44 -10.84
N PHE A 225 -0.06 7.54 -9.85
CA PHE A 225 -1.50 7.50 -10.01
C PHE A 225 -2.15 8.89 -10.09
N GLY A 226 -1.42 9.98 -9.85
CA GLY A 226 -1.96 11.34 -9.86
C GLY A 226 -2.95 11.63 -8.74
N ILE A 227 -2.91 10.86 -7.65
CA ILE A 227 -3.76 11.02 -6.46
C ILE A 227 -2.92 10.82 -5.20
N GLU A 228 -3.39 11.35 -4.07
CA GLU A 228 -2.68 11.17 -2.81
C GLU A 228 -2.88 9.75 -2.26
N LEU A 229 -1.78 9.00 -2.14
CA LEU A 229 -1.73 7.60 -1.69
C LEU A 229 -0.70 7.39 -0.57
N ASN A 230 -0.22 8.47 0.04
CA ASN A 230 0.71 8.43 1.16
C ASN A 230 -0.02 8.73 2.46
N ALA A 231 0.09 7.82 3.43
CA ALA A 231 -0.60 7.91 4.71
C ALA A 231 -0.29 9.20 5.49
N ASP A 232 0.95 9.69 5.40
CA ASP A 232 1.37 10.89 6.12
C ASP A 232 0.69 12.17 5.59
N ARG A 233 0.22 12.18 4.33
CA ARG A 233 -0.46 13.31 3.68
C ARG A 233 -1.96 13.11 3.53
N LEU A 234 -2.39 11.88 3.20
CA LEU A 234 -3.80 11.57 2.98
C LEU A 234 -4.66 11.68 4.26
N GLY A 235 -4.09 11.38 5.43
CA GLY A 235 -4.84 11.32 6.67
C GLY A 235 -5.98 10.30 6.61
N GLU A 236 -7.19 10.73 6.97
CA GLU A 236 -8.41 9.89 6.93
C GLU A 236 -9.21 10.04 5.61
N ALA A 237 -8.75 10.84 4.65
CA ALA A 237 -9.48 11.06 3.40
C ALA A 237 -9.54 9.79 2.54
N LEU A 238 -10.51 9.75 1.62
CA LEU A 238 -10.52 8.79 0.52
C LEU A 238 -9.59 9.32 -0.58
N PRO A 239 -8.80 8.45 -1.22
CA PRO A 239 -8.07 8.81 -2.42
C PRO A 239 -9.06 9.15 -3.55
N VAL A 240 -9.05 10.38 -3.99
CA VAL A 240 -9.89 10.85 -5.11
C VAL A 240 -9.04 11.57 -6.15
N CYS A 241 -9.45 11.50 -7.39
CA CYS A 241 -8.86 12.28 -8.46
C CYS A 241 -9.01 13.77 -8.14
N SER A 242 -7.91 14.46 -7.92
CA SER A 242 -7.96 15.91 -7.90
C SER A 242 -8.33 16.35 -9.31
N ALA A 243 -9.43 17.08 -9.47
CA ALA A 243 -9.73 17.75 -10.73
C ALA A 243 -8.63 18.78 -10.95
N THR A 244 -7.52 18.39 -11.56
CA THR A 244 -6.53 19.33 -12.08
C THR A 244 -7.26 20.13 -13.14
N ALA A 245 -7.32 21.44 -12.94
CA ALA A 245 -7.85 22.40 -13.91
C ALA A 245 -7.34 21.99 -15.31
N ALA A 246 -8.25 21.75 -16.23
CA ALA A 246 -7.90 21.61 -17.63
C ALA A 246 -7.03 22.83 -18.00
N PRO A 247 -5.92 22.64 -18.74
CA PRO A 247 -5.17 23.80 -19.23
C PRO A 247 -6.16 24.70 -19.96
N ALA A 248 -6.17 25.98 -19.59
CA ALA A 248 -6.97 27.00 -20.29
C ALA A 248 -6.65 26.84 -21.78
N ARG A 249 -7.68 26.62 -22.61
CA ARG A 249 -7.52 26.69 -24.04
C ARG A 249 -7.08 28.14 -24.31
N GLU A 250 -5.87 28.30 -24.77
CA GLU A 250 -5.47 29.51 -25.45
C GLU A 250 -6.28 29.57 -26.75
N ASP A 251 -7.34 30.35 -26.74
CA ASP A 251 -8.06 30.75 -27.95
C ASP A 251 -7.10 31.65 -28.74
N SER A 252 -6.60 31.15 -29.87
CA SER A 252 -5.92 31.91 -30.92
C SER A 252 -6.77 32.00 -32.15
#